data_8881dda0cb9762eecbdda61a86fd1552
#
_entry.id   8881dda0cb9762eecbdda61a86fd1552
#
_cell.length_a   1.000
_cell.length_b   1.000
_cell.length_c   1.000
_cell.angle_alpha   90.00
_cell.angle_beta   90.00
_cell.angle_gamma   90.00
#
_symmetry.space_group_name_H-M   'P 1'
#
loop_
_entity.id
_entity.type
_entity.pdbx_description
1 polymer ?
#
loop_
_entity_poly.entity_id
_entity_poly.type
_entity_poly.pdbx_seq_one_letter_code
_entity_poly.pdbx_strand_id
1 'polypeptide(L)'
;MKRQMILWMAMLCMVLGVEARPVACTDWARDLDSLARWLPQRHYDFFTVRSRADFDRGIEVWKRQSRNGLSDLQMALGLQQWIATFGDLHTNLNFTPLLDRNRLLPLGLKWMADGLYVVTAPVGQEAMLGCRLVELNGTAAEVVADSLGTLFSADNEAVRKTMVPNYLCFVQLLEHFGFVSDGRVTLKLASADGGLQEHELTPGSIDPKRLATFRPSSFPLCYRNARTLFTLHYEAADSLLYIQYNKCWSRELEEANGNKSVASRLPSFAALEDSVFATLRHRPVSRLVWDVRFNGGGNSQPGTRLAEKLADFMHRMDNPPRVYVVLGAATFSSAILNALDFKRLLGACWVGEETSGKPNHLGEVRSFTLPASGLQVQYSTKYFKNVDEEVDTLVPDVHIPMTFDDYRQGVDPVYEWIKKQ
;
A
#
# COMPACT_ATOMS: atom_id res chain seq x y z
N MET A 1 15.85 -21.32 5.53
CA MET A 1 14.39 -21.08 5.61
C MET A 1 13.92 -20.30 6.86
N LYS A 2 14.80 -19.63 7.64
CA LYS A 2 14.43 -18.97 8.93
C LYS A 2 14.47 -17.43 8.92
N ARG A 3 14.58 -16.77 7.76
CA ARG A 3 14.72 -15.29 7.64
C ARG A 3 13.52 -14.57 6.96
N GLN A 4 12.40 -15.24 6.73
CA GLN A 4 11.34 -14.73 5.85
C GLN A 4 10.17 -14.00 6.56
N MET A 5 10.19 -13.87 7.90
CA MET A 5 9.00 -13.46 8.66
C MET A 5 8.94 -11.98 9.07
N ILE A 6 9.99 -11.19 8.85
CA ILE A 6 10.13 -9.85 9.45
C ILE A 6 9.66 -8.71 8.54
N LEU A 7 9.37 -8.95 7.27
CA LEU A 7 9.28 -7.87 6.26
C LEU A 7 7.88 -7.29 5.98
N TRP A 8 6.81 -7.80 6.55
CA TRP A 8 5.48 -7.18 6.39
C TRP A 8 5.35 -5.85 7.15
N MET A 9 6.05 -5.71 8.27
CA MET A 9 6.15 -4.44 9.00
C MET A 9 7.21 -3.47 8.42
N ALA A 10 8.11 -3.95 7.56
CA ALA A 10 9.22 -3.15 7.05
C ALA A 10 8.88 -2.32 5.80
N MET A 11 7.74 -2.52 5.16
CA MET A 11 7.40 -1.79 3.94
C MET A 11 6.95 -0.34 4.20
N LEU A 12 6.56 -0.01 5.44
CA LEU A 12 6.30 1.38 5.87
C LEU A 12 7.57 2.10 6.36
N CYS A 13 8.71 1.42 6.44
CA CYS A 13 9.92 1.91 7.13
C CYS A 13 11.18 1.99 6.27
N MET A 14 11.12 2.09 4.95
CA MET A 14 12.28 2.52 4.17
C MET A 14 12.27 4.03 3.95
N VAL A 15 12.20 4.79 5.03
CA VAL A 15 12.74 6.14 5.10
C VAL A 15 13.97 6.06 6.00
N LEU A 16 15.10 6.47 5.47
CA LEU A 16 16.44 6.56 6.06
C LEU A 16 16.42 6.80 7.58
N GLY A 17 17.20 6.04 8.32
CA GLY A 17 17.29 6.11 9.77
C GLY A 17 17.65 7.52 10.27
N VAL A 18 16.63 8.23 10.71
CA VAL A 18 16.79 9.37 11.60
C VAL A 18 16.51 8.83 13.00
N GLU A 19 17.55 8.78 13.83
CA GLU A 19 17.40 8.48 15.26
C GLU A 19 16.42 9.49 15.87
N ALA A 20 15.37 9.00 16.50
CA ALA A 20 14.41 9.82 17.23
C ALA A 20 15.14 10.45 18.43
N ARG A 21 15.34 11.76 18.41
CA ARG A 21 15.78 12.52 19.59
C ARG A 21 14.59 12.68 20.54
N PRO A 22 14.76 12.54 21.85
CA PRO A 22 13.72 12.89 22.81
C PRO A 22 13.44 14.40 22.70
N VAL A 23 12.23 14.75 22.30
CA VAL A 23 11.83 16.14 22.08
C VAL A 23 11.39 16.74 23.40
N ALA A 24 12.17 17.67 23.93
CA ALA A 24 11.70 18.63 24.94
C ALA A 24 10.61 19.49 24.28
N CYS A 25 9.44 19.59 24.89
CA CYS A 25 8.25 20.34 24.48
C CYS A 25 8.36 21.02 23.08
N THR A 26 7.84 20.37 22.06
CA THR A 26 7.98 20.82 20.66
C THR A 26 7.32 22.19 20.48
N ASP A 27 8.02 23.14 19.87
CA ASP A 27 7.44 24.41 19.45
C ASP A 27 6.55 24.22 18.22
N TRP A 28 5.36 23.69 18.44
CA TRP A 28 4.38 23.46 17.39
C TRP A 28 3.91 24.74 16.72
N ALA A 29 3.98 25.90 17.39
CA ALA A 29 3.62 27.17 16.76
C ALA A 29 4.58 27.49 15.60
N ARG A 30 5.88 27.27 15.80
CA ARG A 30 6.90 27.42 14.76
C ARG A 30 6.72 26.44 13.59
N ASP A 31 6.34 25.19 13.89
CA ASP A 31 6.08 24.19 12.87
C ASP A 31 4.82 24.54 12.05
N LEU A 32 3.77 25.00 12.70
CA LEU A 32 2.53 25.44 12.05
C LEU A 32 2.75 26.68 11.16
N ASP A 33 3.58 27.64 11.58
CA ASP A 33 3.97 28.77 10.74
C ASP A 33 4.73 28.31 9.48
N SER A 34 5.62 27.33 9.66
CA SER A 34 6.39 26.74 8.55
C SER A 34 5.48 25.95 7.61
N LEU A 35 4.55 25.15 8.15
CA LEU A 35 3.56 24.40 7.39
C LEU A 35 2.66 25.34 6.58
N ALA A 36 2.14 26.39 7.23
CA ALA A 36 1.28 27.40 6.61
C ALA A 36 1.94 28.11 5.41
N ARG A 37 3.24 28.33 5.52
CA ARG A 37 4.01 28.97 4.46
C ARG A 37 4.44 27.99 3.38
N TRP A 38 5.03 26.84 3.76
CA TRP A 38 5.75 26.00 2.82
C TRP A 38 4.84 25.05 2.03
N LEU A 39 3.81 24.48 2.66
CA LEU A 39 2.95 23.52 1.99
C LEU A 39 2.20 24.15 0.79
N PRO A 40 1.49 25.27 0.95
CA PRO A 40 0.82 25.93 -0.19
C PRO A 40 1.75 26.47 -1.28
N GLN A 41 3.00 26.82 -0.92
CA GLN A 41 3.97 27.35 -1.89
C GLN A 41 4.63 26.26 -2.71
N ARG A 42 4.72 25.03 -2.20
CA ARG A 42 5.49 23.94 -2.78
C ARG A 42 4.63 22.89 -3.46
N HIS A 43 3.41 22.71 -2.97
CA HIS A 43 2.43 21.81 -3.56
C HIS A 43 1.97 22.33 -4.91
N TYR A 44 1.73 21.42 -5.86
CA TYR A 44 1.25 21.80 -7.21
C TYR A 44 -0.06 22.59 -7.16
N ASP A 45 -1.07 22.06 -6.45
CA ASP A 45 -2.35 22.71 -6.19
C ASP A 45 -3.00 22.08 -4.94
N PHE A 46 -2.81 22.68 -3.78
CA PHE A 46 -3.25 22.14 -2.49
C PHE A 46 -4.72 22.39 -2.19
N PHE A 47 -5.34 23.31 -2.91
CA PHE A 47 -6.67 23.82 -2.58
C PHE A 47 -7.78 23.34 -3.53
N THR A 48 -7.62 22.14 -4.10
CA THR A 48 -8.60 21.54 -5.02
C THR A 48 -9.88 21.08 -4.33
N VAL A 49 -9.78 20.58 -3.08
CA VAL A 49 -10.91 20.04 -2.31
C VAL A 49 -11.39 21.03 -1.25
N ARG A 50 -10.45 21.70 -0.57
CA ARG A 50 -10.76 22.70 0.48
C ARG A 50 -10.10 24.01 0.16
N SER A 51 -10.75 25.10 0.56
CA SER A 51 -10.28 26.46 0.24
C SER A 51 -9.03 26.86 1.04
N ARG A 52 -8.29 27.84 0.51
CA ARG A 52 -7.20 28.51 1.23
C ARG A 52 -7.68 29.09 2.57
N ALA A 53 -8.87 29.65 2.61
CA ALA A 53 -9.45 30.22 3.84
C ALA A 53 -9.73 29.14 4.90
N ASP A 54 -10.13 27.92 4.50
CA ASP A 54 -10.27 26.77 5.42
C ASP A 54 -8.93 26.36 6.00
N PHE A 55 -7.90 26.37 5.16
CA PHE A 55 -6.55 26.06 5.60
C PHE A 55 -6.03 27.08 6.61
N ASP A 56 -6.14 28.38 6.31
CA ASP A 56 -5.66 29.43 7.19
C ASP A 56 -6.41 29.42 8.55
N ARG A 57 -7.74 29.17 8.53
CA ARG A 57 -8.51 28.96 9.77
C ARG A 57 -8.06 27.72 10.55
N GLY A 58 -7.76 26.63 9.84
CA GLY A 58 -7.26 25.40 10.46
C GLY A 58 -5.91 25.60 11.15
N ILE A 59 -4.99 26.32 10.54
CA ILE A 59 -3.69 26.68 11.16
C ILE A 59 -3.92 27.41 12.50
N GLU A 60 -4.82 28.40 12.55
CA GLU A 60 -5.11 29.11 13.78
C GLU A 60 -5.80 28.24 14.85
N VAL A 61 -6.63 27.28 14.43
CA VAL A 61 -7.19 26.26 15.34
C VAL A 61 -6.07 25.42 15.94
N TRP A 62 -5.17 24.89 15.12
CA TRP A 62 -4.08 24.04 15.58
C TRP A 62 -3.04 24.79 16.44
N LYS A 63 -2.78 26.07 16.18
CA LYS A 63 -1.99 26.93 17.07
C LYS A 63 -2.62 27.08 18.46
N ARG A 64 -3.94 27.16 18.54
CA ARG A 64 -4.62 27.15 19.84
C ARG A 64 -4.52 25.79 20.53
N GLN A 65 -4.75 24.71 19.78
CA GLN A 65 -4.66 23.34 20.31
C GLN A 65 -3.26 22.98 20.83
N SER A 66 -2.21 23.48 20.19
CA SER A 66 -0.83 23.23 20.64
C SER A 66 -0.52 23.81 22.05
N ARG A 67 -1.35 24.73 22.55
CA ARG A 67 -1.23 25.30 23.90
C ARG A 67 -2.02 24.52 24.95
N ASN A 68 -2.83 23.53 24.56
CA ASN A 68 -3.74 22.79 25.44
C ASN A 68 -3.14 21.51 26.03
N GLY A 69 -1.79 21.35 25.97
CA GLY A 69 -1.11 20.22 26.59
C GLY A 69 -1.22 18.90 25.83
N LEU A 70 -1.56 18.93 24.53
CA LEU A 70 -1.52 17.75 23.68
C LEU A 70 -0.08 17.22 23.58
N SER A 71 0.07 15.90 23.60
CA SER A 71 1.35 15.27 23.29
C SER A 71 1.74 15.47 21.83
N ASP A 72 3.04 15.34 21.52
CA ASP A 72 3.54 15.46 20.15
C ASP A 72 2.83 14.47 19.19
N LEU A 73 2.56 13.25 19.65
CA LEU A 73 1.83 12.27 18.86
C LEU A 73 0.38 12.70 18.60
N GLN A 74 -0.33 13.22 19.61
CA GLN A 74 -1.70 13.72 19.44
C GLN A 74 -1.75 14.91 18.47
N MET A 75 -0.78 15.83 18.56
CA MET A 75 -0.65 16.93 17.62
C MET A 75 -0.40 16.44 16.19
N ALA A 76 0.56 15.53 16.02
CA ALA A 76 0.90 15.00 14.69
C ALA A 76 -0.25 14.21 14.06
N LEU A 77 -0.95 13.37 14.83
CA LEU A 77 -2.10 12.60 14.34
C LEU A 77 -3.27 13.50 13.93
N GLY A 78 -3.60 14.48 14.79
CA GLY A 78 -4.67 15.42 14.47
C GLY A 78 -4.34 16.31 13.26
N LEU A 79 -3.08 16.78 13.14
CA LEU A 79 -2.61 17.50 11.96
C LEU A 79 -2.66 16.64 10.71
N GLN A 80 -2.26 15.35 10.81
CA GLN A 80 -2.34 14.44 9.68
C GLN A 80 -3.79 14.19 9.23
N GLN A 81 -4.72 13.96 10.17
CA GLN A 81 -6.14 13.84 9.84
C GLN A 81 -6.67 15.11 9.14
N TRP A 82 -6.27 16.28 9.62
CA TRP A 82 -6.68 17.54 9.01
C TRP A 82 -6.07 17.72 7.61
N ILE A 83 -4.76 17.44 7.40
CA ILE A 83 -4.11 17.47 6.09
C ILE A 83 -4.79 16.51 5.12
N ALA A 84 -5.14 15.31 5.57
CA ALA A 84 -5.82 14.31 4.75
C ALA A 84 -7.16 14.82 4.16
N THR A 85 -7.83 15.77 4.83
CA THR A 85 -9.09 16.37 4.31
C THR A 85 -8.90 17.23 3.05
N PHE A 86 -7.66 17.52 2.64
CA PHE A 86 -7.37 18.29 1.43
C PHE A 86 -7.26 17.43 0.15
N GLY A 87 -7.40 16.10 0.27
CA GLY A 87 -7.72 15.23 -0.86
C GLY A 87 -6.52 14.77 -1.71
N ASP A 88 -5.28 14.91 -1.22
CA ASP A 88 -4.10 14.33 -1.88
C ASP A 88 -3.48 13.21 -1.05
N LEU A 89 -3.58 11.96 -1.52
CA LEU A 89 -3.04 10.80 -0.82
C LEU A 89 -1.49 10.83 -0.73
N HIS A 90 -0.81 11.54 -1.62
CA HIS A 90 0.63 11.71 -1.57
C HIS A 90 1.07 12.83 -0.61
N THR A 91 0.14 13.69 -0.15
CA THR A 91 0.44 14.77 0.80
C THR A 91 0.10 14.34 2.21
N ASN A 92 1.13 14.25 3.05
CA ASN A 92 0.98 13.76 4.42
C ASN A 92 2.05 14.30 5.36
N LEU A 93 1.72 14.37 6.65
CA LEU A 93 2.66 14.55 7.75
C LEU A 93 3.07 13.17 8.28
N ASN A 94 4.34 12.81 8.15
CA ASN A 94 4.83 11.53 8.63
C ASN A 94 4.94 11.52 10.16
N PHE A 95 3.92 11.00 10.83
CA PHE A 95 3.86 10.83 12.29
C PHE A 95 4.52 9.54 12.79
N THR A 96 4.92 8.62 11.90
CA THR A 96 5.44 7.29 12.28
C THR A 96 6.68 7.31 13.19
N PRO A 97 7.57 8.33 13.13
CA PRO A 97 8.69 8.42 14.09
C PRO A 97 8.27 8.63 15.54
N LEU A 98 7.04 9.10 15.79
CA LEU A 98 6.49 9.31 17.14
C LEU A 98 5.80 8.06 17.72
N LEU A 99 5.60 7.02 16.91
CA LEU A 99 5.00 5.78 17.37
C LEU A 99 6.02 4.93 18.13
N ASP A 100 5.64 4.47 19.31
CA ASP A 100 6.46 3.55 20.12
C ASP A 100 6.35 2.11 19.56
N ARG A 101 7.42 1.63 18.98
CA ARG A 101 7.52 0.28 18.42
C ARG A 101 7.53 -0.83 19.47
N ASN A 102 7.64 -0.48 20.75
CA ASN A 102 7.50 -1.41 21.86
C ASN A 102 6.03 -1.58 22.29
N ARG A 103 5.10 -0.89 21.62
CA ARG A 103 3.67 -0.91 21.90
C ARG A 103 2.86 -1.35 20.67
N LEU A 104 3.29 -2.42 20.02
CA LEU A 104 2.60 -3.00 18.87
C LEU A 104 1.74 -4.21 19.30
N LEU A 105 0.61 -4.37 18.67
CA LEU A 105 -0.15 -5.61 18.78
C LEU A 105 0.59 -6.72 18.02
N PRO A 106 0.79 -7.90 18.62
CA PRO A 106 1.42 -9.04 17.95
C PRO A 106 0.43 -9.71 16.98
N LEU A 107 -0.06 -8.93 16.03
CA LEU A 107 -1.15 -9.24 15.12
C LEU A 107 -0.76 -8.86 13.69
N GLY A 108 -1.05 -9.74 12.73
CA GLY A 108 -1.00 -9.42 11.32
C GLY A 108 -2.36 -9.65 10.69
N LEU A 109 -2.83 -8.68 9.93
CA LEU A 109 -4.14 -8.70 9.29
C LEU A 109 -4.00 -8.66 7.77
N LYS A 110 -4.98 -9.21 7.09
CA LYS A 110 -5.15 -9.14 5.64
C LYS A 110 -6.60 -8.82 5.31
N TRP A 111 -6.81 -7.76 4.54
CA TRP A 111 -8.14 -7.44 4.04
C TRP A 111 -8.39 -8.20 2.74
N MET A 112 -9.40 -9.04 2.73
CA MET A 112 -9.85 -9.80 1.57
C MET A 112 -11.23 -9.29 1.15
N ALA A 113 -11.75 -9.78 0.06
CA ALA A 113 -13.06 -9.34 -0.45
C ALA A 113 -14.21 -9.53 0.57
N ASP A 114 -14.10 -10.53 1.41
CA ASP A 114 -15.11 -10.96 2.40
C ASP A 114 -14.79 -10.54 3.83
N GLY A 115 -13.75 -9.71 4.05
CA GLY A 115 -13.46 -9.12 5.35
C GLY A 115 -12.00 -9.04 5.74
N LEU A 116 -11.77 -8.65 6.99
CA LEU A 116 -10.45 -8.48 7.58
C LEU A 116 -10.08 -9.72 8.41
N TYR A 117 -9.03 -10.44 7.98
CA TYR A 117 -8.65 -11.74 8.55
C TYR A 117 -7.31 -11.70 9.25
N VAL A 118 -7.22 -12.47 10.36
CA VAL A 118 -5.98 -12.66 11.11
C VAL A 118 -5.07 -13.63 10.35
N VAL A 119 -3.90 -13.15 9.94
CA VAL A 119 -2.88 -13.97 9.25
C VAL A 119 -1.60 -14.12 10.06
N THR A 120 -1.45 -13.37 11.14
CA THR A 120 -0.35 -13.54 12.11
C THR A 120 -0.90 -13.37 13.52
N ALA A 121 -0.52 -14.25 14.44
CA ALA A 121 -0.95 -14.25 15.84
C ALA A 121 0.21 -14.66 16.75
N PRO A 122 0.15 -14.41 18.07
CA PRO A 122 1.12 -14.94 19.02
C PRO A 122 1.17 -16.46 19.02
N VAL A 123 2.36 -17.03 19.22
CA VAL A 123 2.49 -18.47 19.54
C VAL A 123 1.69 -18.76 20.81
N GLY A 124 0.87 -19.80 20.75
CA GLY A 124 -0.10 -20.16 21.81
C GLY A 124 -1.50 -19.60 21.58
N GLN A 125 -1.68 -18.72 20.59
CA GLN A 125 -2.99 -18.20 20.18
C GLN A 125 -3.28 -18.48 18.69
N GLU A 126 -2.79 -19.61 18.16
CA GLU A 126 -2.93 -20.00 16.75
C GLU A 126 -4.40 -20.18 16.34
N ALA A 127 -5.32 -20.38 17.29
CA ALA A 127 -6.77 -20.42 17.02
C ALA A 127 -7.31 -19.15 16.37
N MET A 128 -6.63 -18.01 16.52
CA MET A 128 -6.97 -16.76 15.83
C MET A 128 -6.71 -16.81 14.33
N LEU A 129 -5.77 -17.66 13.87
CA LEU A 129 -5.33 -17.66 12.48
C LEU A 129 -6.45 -18.11 11.55
N GLY A 130 -6.71 -17.31 10.52
CA GLY A 130 -7.78 -17.55 9.56
C GLY A 130 -9.16 -17.13 10.02
N CYS A 131 -9.30 -16.55 11.22
CA CYS A 131 -10.56 -15.97 11.70
C CYS A 131 -10.73 -14.54 11.19
N ARG A 132 -11.99 -14.16 10.92
CA ARG A 132 -12.37 -12.81 10.52
C ARG A 132 -12.53 -11.92 11.74
N LEU A 133 -11.95 -10.72 11.73
CA LEU A 133 -12.14 -9.72 12.77
C LEU A 133 -13.58 -9.17 12.71
N VAL A 134 -14.30 -9.23 13.82
CA VAL A 134 -15.68 -8.76 13.97
C VAL A 134 -15.72 -7.49 14.82
N GLU A 135 -15.07 -7.52 15.99
CA GLU A 135 -15.03 -6.39 16.91
C GLU A 135 -13.64 -6.23 17.54
N LEU A 136 -13.32 -5.00 17.92
CA LEU A 136 -12.18 -4.65 18.77
C LEU A 136 -12.70 -3.87 19.97
N ASN A 137 -12.48 -4.39 21.18
CA ASN A 137 -13.00 -3.82 22.44
C ASN A 137 -14.50 -3.48 22.37
N GLY A 138 -15.32 -4.37 21.79
CA GLY A 138 -16.76 -4.17 21.62
C GLY A 138 -17.17 -3.21 20.51
N THR A 139 -16.22 -2.64 19.79
CA THR A 139 -16.50 -1.78 18.62
C THR A 139 -16.36 -2.59 17.33
N ALA A 140 -17.35 -2.48 16.44
CA ALA A 140 -17.32 -3.18 15.15
C ALA A 140 -16.04 -2.84 14.34
N ALA A 141 -15.45 -3.86 13.69
CA ALA A 141 -14.20 -3.72 12.97
C ALA A 141 -14.27 -2.65 11.86
N GLU A 142 -15.42 -2.49 11.23
CA GLU A 142 -15.68 -1.47 10.21
C GLU A 142 -15.58 -0.04 10.80
N VAL A 143 -16.14 0.19 11.99
CA VAL A 143 -16.07 1.51 12.68
C VAL A 143 -14.63 1.85 13.06
N VAL A 144 -13.86 0.85 13.52
CA VAL A 144 -12.42 1.02 13.78
C VAL A 144 -11.67 1.33 12.50
N ALA A 145 -11.99 0.62 11.41
CA ALA A 145 -11.38 0.82 10.10
C ALA A 145 -11.71 2.21 9.53
N ASP A 146 -12.96 2.68 9.66
CA ASP A 146 -13.38 4.02 9.26
C ASP A 146 -12.60 5.12 9.97
N SER A 147 -12.45 4.98 11.29
CA SER A 147 -11.71 5.93 12.10
C SER A 147 -10.22 5.97 11.72
N LEU A 148 -9.56 4.81 11.58
CA LEU A 148 -8.19 4.72 11.10
C LEU A 148 -8.06 5.28 9.67
N GLY A 149 -9.09 5.12 8.83
CA GLY A 149 -9.17 5.65 7.49
C GLY A 149 -9.08 7.17 7.40
N THR A 150 -9.40 7.89 8.48
CA THR A 150 -9.28 9.36 8.52
C THR A 150 -7.82 9.86 8.60
N LEU A 151 -6.86 8.97 8.87
CA LEU A 151 -5.42 9.31 8.91
C LEU A 151 -4.79 9.46 7.52
N PHE A 152 -5.51 9.23 6.45
CA PHE A 152 -5.03 9.41 5.08
C PHE A 152 -6.16 9.88 4.17
N SER A 153 -5.80 10.54 3.07
CA SER A 153 -6.78 10.92 2.04
C SER A 153 -7.27 9.64 1.37
N ALA A 154 -8.46 9.17 1.74
CA ALA A 154 -9.07 7.99 1.14
C ALA A 154 -9.90 8.41 -0.08
N ASP A 155 -9.31 8.29 -1.26
CA ASP A 155 -10.02 8.54 -2.51
C ASP A 155 -11.11 7.48 -2.77
N ASN A 156 -10.90 6.25 -2.24
CA ASN A 156 -11.78 5.11 -2.44
C ASN A 156 -11.57 4.03 -1.37
N GLU A 157 -12.40 2.99 -1.40
CA GLU A 157 -12.34 1.86 -0.46
C GLU A 157 -11.05 1.04 -0.57
N ALA A 158 -10.44 0.95 -1.75
CA ALA A 158 -9.20 0.20 -1.94
C ALA A 158 -8.03 0.78 -1.14
N VAL A 159 -7.98 2.11 -0.95
CA VAL A 159 -7.01 2.76 -0.05
C VAL A 159 -7.14 2.22 1.37
N ARG A 160 -8.38 2.12 1.89
CA ARG A 160 -8.66 1.61 3.24
C ARG A 160 -8.21 0.16 3.38
N LYS A 161 -8.55 -0.70 2.42
CA LYS A 161 -8.14 -2.12 2.40
C LYS A 161 -6.61 -2.29 2.46
N THR A 162 -5.87 -1.34 1.90
CA THR A 162 -4.42 -1.39 1.86
C THR A 162 -3.76 -0.84 3.14
N MET A 163 -4.31 0.25 3.70
CA MET A 163 -3.66 0.98 4.79
C MET A 163 -4.09 0.49 6.17
N VAL A 164 -5.39 0.26 6.39
CA VAL A 164 -5.95 -0.08 7.71
C VAL A 164 -5.33 -1.32 8.35
N PRO A 165 -5.07 -2.44 7.63
CA PRO A 165 -4.46 -3.63 8.23
C PRO A 165 -3.11 -3.34 8.90
N ASN A 166 -2.34 -2.38 8.36
CA ASN A 166 -1.05 -1.99 8.91
C ASN A 166 -1.21 -1.06 10.13
N TYR A 167 -2.17 -0.14 10.09
CA TYR A 167 -2.40 0.82 11.17
C TYR A 167 -3.02 0.19 12.41
N LEU A 168 -3.86 -0.81 12.24
CA LEU A 168 -4.55 -1.50 13.33
C LEU A 168 -3.58 -2.17 14.32
N CYS A 169 -2.35 -2.48 13.91
CA CYS A 169 -1.33 -3.04 14.80
C CYS A 169 -0.73 -2.02 15.78
N PHE A 170 -0.90 -0.72 15.55
CA PHE A 170 -0.35 0.31 16.44
C PHE A 170 -1.38 0.69 17.51
N VAL A 171 -1.21 0.18 18.73
CA VAL A 171 -2.14 0.46 19.82
C VAL A 171 -2.34 1.95 20.08
N GLN A 172 -1.30 2.77 19.88
CA GLN A 172 -1.38 4.21 20.06
C GLN A 172 -2.34 4.91 19.08
N LEU A 173 -2.56 4.35 17.88
CA LEU A 173 -3.59 4.83 16.96
C LEU A 173 -4.98 4.47 17.48
N LEU A 174 -5.15 3.27 18.03
CA LEU A 174 -6.41 2.85 18.65
C LEU A 174 -6.75 3.67 19.90
N GLU A 175 -5.74 4.03 20.70
CA GLU A 175 -5.88 4.96 21.83
C GLU A 175 -6.27 6.37 21.39
N HIS A 176 -5.69 6.87 20.30
CA HIS A 176 -6.03 8.19 19.74
C HIS A 176 -7.52 8.29 19.39
N PHE A 177 -8.11 7.21 18.87
CA PHE A 177 -9.55 7.16 18.54
C PHE A 177 -10.42 6.70 19.71
N GLY A 178 -9.87 6.44 20.89
CA GLY A 178 -10.61 6.04 22.07
C GLY A 178 -11.09 4.58 22.09
N PHE A 179 -10.57 3.72 21.20
CA PHE A 179 -10.91 2.29 21.19
C PHE A 179 -10.16 1.48 22.24
N VAL A 180 -9.07 2.02 22.76
CA VAL A 180 -8.23 1.42 23.82
C VAL A 180 -7.98 2.46 24.90
N SER A 181 -8.18 2.12 26.16
CA SER A 181 -7.98 3.02 27.31
C SER A 181 -6.97 2.50 28.34
N ASP A 182 -6.89 1.18 28.51
CA ASP A 182 -6.07 0.53 29.54
C ASP A 182 -4.91 -0.30 28.97
N GLY A 183 -4.64 -0.15 27.67
CA GLY A 183 -3.57 -0.84 26.96
C GLY A 183 -3.88 -2.30 26.64
N ARG A 184 -5.06 -2.82 26.99
CA ARG A 184 -5.52 -4.16 26.59
C ARG A 184 -6.41 -4.10 25.37
N VAL A 185 -6.28 -5.08 24.50
CA VAL A 185 -7.07 -5.18 23.28
C VAL A 185 -7.74 -6.55 23.22
N THR A 186 -9.07 -6.55 23.30
CA THR A 186 -9.89 -7.74 23.10
C THR A 186 -10.39 -7.76 21.65
N LEU A 187 -10.13 -8.85 20.96
CA LEU A 187 -10.62 -9.07 19.59
C LEU A 187 -11.72 -10.12 19.64
N LYS A 188 -12.86 -9.81 19.06
CA LYS A 188 -13.91 -10.78 18.77
C LYS A 188 -13.75 -11.25 17.34
N LEU A 189 -13.54 -12.53 17.16
CA LEU A 189 -13.21 -13.16 15.91
C LEU A 189 -14.28 -14.16 15.49
N ALA A 190 -14.59 -14.24 14.20
CA ALA A 190 -15.44 -15.28 13.64
C ALA A 190 -14.57 -16.33 12.93
N SER A 191 -14.69 -17.59 13.36
CA SER A 191 -14.06 -18.74 12.71
C SER A 191 -14.78 -19.12 11.41
N ALA A 192 -14.16 -19.99 10.61
CA ALA A 192 -14.70 -20.38 9.29
C ALA A 192 -16.06 -21.13 9.39
N ASP A 193 -16.34 -21.79 10.51
CA ASP A 193 -17.62 -22.43 10.80
C ASP A 193 -18.69 -21.48 11.37
N GLY A 194 -18.36 -20.18 11.51
CA GLY A 194 -19.25 -19.15 12.04
C GLY A 194 -19.24 -19.01 13.56
N GLY A 195 -18.45 -19.81 14.28
CA GLY A 195 -18.26 -19.69 15.73
C GLY A 195 -17.60 -18.37 16.10
N LEU A 196 -18.05 -17.73 17.19
CA LEU A 196 -17.44 -16.51 17.72
C LEU A 196 -16.52 -16.86 18.89
N GLN A 197 -15.36 -16.19 18.92
CA GLN A 197 -14.38 -16.35 19.99
C GLN A 197 -13.75 -15.02 20.35
N GLU A 198 -13.38 -14.85 21.62
CA GLU A 198 -12.69 -13.66 22.10
C GLU A 198 -11.25 -13.99 22.46
N HIS A 199 -10.34 -13.08 22.09
CA HIS A 199 -8.92 -13.17 22.37
C HIS A 199 -8.40 -11.85 22.91
N GLU A 200 -7.69 -11.90 24.01
CA GLU A 200 -7.02 -10.73 24.57
C GLU A 200 -5.57 -10.67 24.07
N LEU A 201 -5.16 -9.49 23.59
CA LEU A 201 -3.81 -9.20 23.18
C LEU A 201 -3.21 -8.10 24.05
N THR A 202 -1.95 -8.31 24.46
CA THR A 202 -1.15 -7.29 25.16
C THR A 202 -0.15 -6.70 24.17
N PRO A 203 -0.15 -5.37 23.98
CA PRO A 203 0.84 -4.70 23.17
C PRO A 203 2.26 -4.87 23.72
N GLY A 204 3.23 -4.95 22.82
CA GLY A 204 4.64 -5.10 23.19
C GLY A 204 5.59 -4.96 22.02
N SER A 205 6.86 -5.18 22.27
CA SER A 205 7.86 -5.34 21.21
C SER A 205 7.60 -6.64 20.44
N ILE A 206 7.66 -6.57 19.12
CA ILE A 206 7.42 -7.74 18.26
C ILE A 206 8.69 -8.59 18.16
N ASP A 207 8.65 -9.79 18.69
CA ASP A 207 9.63 -10.84 18.40
C ASP A 207 9.06 -11.79 17.33
N PRO A 208 9.61 -11.80 16.12
CA PRO A 208 9.12 -12.66 15.04
C PRO A 208 9.15 -14.16 15.35
N LYS A 209 9.99 -14.58 16.30
CA LYS A 209 10.07 -15.99 16.73
C LYS A 209 8.88 -16.41 17.57
N ARG A 210 8.19 -15.45 18.16
CA ARG A 210 7.00 -15.64 18.98
C ARG A 210 5.70 -15.42 18.21
N LEU A 211 5.77 -15.34 16.89
CA LEU A 211 4.61 -15.20 16.02
C LEU A 211 4.41 -16.46 15.18
N ALA A 212 3.19 -16.95 15.14
CA ALA A 212 2.68 -17.91 14.19
C ALA A 212 2.02 -17.18 13.01
N THR A 213 2.14 -17.75 11.81
CA THR A 213 1.55 -17.18 10.60
C THR A 213 0.65 -18.20 9.93
N PHE A 214 -0.52 -17.74 9.50
CA PHE A 214 -1.43 -18.55 8.70
C PHE A 214 -0.74 -19.08 7.44
N ARG A 215 -0.90 -20.36 7.18
CA ARG A 215 -0.36 -21.01 6.00
C ARG A 215 -1.51 -21.61 5.20
N PRO A 216 -1.74 -21.13 3.97
CA PRO A 216 -2.67 -21.77 3.06
C PRO A 216 -2.18 -23.18 2.71
N SER A 217 -3.07 -24.03 2.19
CA SER A 217 -2.72 -25.39 1.73
C SER A 217 -1.60 -25.37 0.67
N SER A 218 -1.63 -24.37 -0.21
CA SER A 218 -0.53 -23.93 -1.08
C SER A 218 -0.60 -22.42 -1.23
N PHE A 219 0.52 -21.74 -1.51
CA PHE A 219 0.44 -20.33 -1.81
C PHE A 219 -0.07 -20.08 -3.24
N PRO A 220 -1.11 -19.24 -3.45
CA PRO A 220 -1.48 -18.75 -4.77
C PRO A 220 -0.25 -18.16 -5.49
N LEU A 221 -0.20 -18.26 -6.82
CA LEU A 221 0.97 -17.83 -7.60
C LEU A 221 1.41 -16.40 -7.27
N CYS A 222 0.47 -15.46 -7.18
CA CYS A 222 0.73 -14.07 -6.85
C CYS A 222 1.38 -13.88 -5.47
N TYR A 223 1.05 -14.72 -4.48
CA TYR A 223 1.63 -14.62 -3.13
C TYR A 223 2.97 -15.32 -2.96
N ARG A 224 3.32 -16.28 -3.84
CA ARG A 224 4.63 -16.96 -3.79
C ARG A 224 5.78 -15.96 -3.90
N ASN A 225 5.61 -14.94 -4.73
CA ASN A 225 6.63 -13.94 -5.06
C ASN A 225 6.23 -12.50 -4.67
N ALA A 226 5.23 -12.32 -3.81
CA ALA A 226 4.73 -11.00 -3.43
C ALA A 226 5.78 -10.08 -2.77
N ARG A 227 6.90 -10.64 -2.31
CA ARG A 227 8.01 -9.89 -1.70
C ARG A 227 9.16 -9.56 -2.66
N THR A 228 9.16 -10.10 -3.86
CA THR A 228 10.14 -9.75 -4.89
C THR A 228 9.67 -8.49 -5.62
N LEU A 229 10.61 -7.70 -6.15
CA LEU A 229 10.25 -6.50 -6.90
C LEU A 229 9.50 -6.89 -8.18
N PHE A 230 9.98 -7.92 -8.86
CA PHE A 230 9.35 -8.47 -10.05
C PHE A 230 9.82 -9.90 -10.30
N THR A 231 9.00 -10.69 -10.99
CA THR A 231 9.31 -12.06 -11.41
C THR A 231 8.67 -12.36 -12.75
N LEU A 232 9.19 -13.37 -13.41
CA LEU A 232 8.62 -13.94 -14.63
C LEU A 232 8.39 -15.44 -14.41
N HIS A 233 7.22 -15.91 -14.83
CA HIS A 233 6.87 -17.31 -14.86
C HIS A 233 6.23 -17.66 -16.21
N TYR A 234 6.69 -18.73 -16.84
CA TYR A 234 6.09 -19.24 -18.06
C TYR A 234 5.43 -20.60 -17.78
N GLU A 235 4.11 -20.65 -17.99
CA GLU A 235 3.31 -21.87 -17.87
C GLU A 235 3.11 -22.49 -19.26
N ALA A 236 3.86 -23.56 -19.53
CA ALA A 236 3.89 -24.19 -20.84
C ALA A 236 2.56 -24.84 -21.23
N ALA A 237 1.87 -25.46 -20.26
CA ALA A 237 0.59 -26.14 -20.49
C ALA A 237 -0.50 -25.16 -20.98
N ASP A 238 -0.46 -23.93 -20.52
CA ASP A 238 -1.43 -22.91 -20.85
C ASP A 238 -0.91 -21.86 -21.86
N SER A 239 0.33 -22.02 -22.35
CA SER A 239 1.01 -21.03 -23.21
C SER A 239 0.90 -19.62 -22.65
N LEU A 240 1.11 -19.46 -21.33
CA LEU A 240 0.90 -18.26 -20.57
C LEU A 240 2.21 -17.70 -20.02
N LEU A 241 2.50 -16.45 -20.35
CA LEU A 241 3.63 -15.70 -19.78
C LEU A 241 3.09 -14.75 -18.70
N TYR A 242 3.46 -15.02 -17.44
CA TYR A 242 3.06 -14.26 -16.28
C TYR A 242 4.23 -13.43 -15.74
N ILE A 243 4.06 -12.12 -15.74
CA ILE A 243 5.02 -11.15 -15.22
C ILE A 243 4.38 -10.49 -14.01
N GLN A 244 4.94 -10.73 -12.83
CA GLN A 244 4.51 -10.06 -11.60
C GLN A 244 5.45 -8.89 -11.33
N TYR A 245 4.91 -7.67 -11.26
CA TYR A 245 5.63 -6.42 -11.07
C TYR A 245 5.13 -5.71 -9.83
N ASN A 246 5.75 -6.01 -8.68
CA ASN A 246 5.28 -5.58 -7.35
C ASN A 246 5.80 -4.21 -6.92
N LYS A 247 6.81 -3.66 -7.62
CA LYS A 247 7.39 -2.35 -7.30
C LYS A 247 8.03 -1.74 -8.55
N CYS A 248 7.74 -0.47 -8.79
CA CYS A 248 8.39 0.32 -9.84
C CYS A 248 9.80 0.78 -9.39
N TRP A 249 10.68 -0.18 -9.14
CA TRP A 249 12.03 0.01 -8.62
C TRP A 249 12.98 -1.06 -9.16
N SER A 250 14.21 -0.69 -9.50
CA SER A 250 15.18 -1.63 -10.09
C SER A 250 16.62 -1.18 -9.85
N ARG A 251 17.56 -2.06 -10.20
CA ARG A 251 19.00 -1.78 -10.17
C ARG A 251 19.35 -0.53 -10.99
N GLU A 252 18.88 -0.46 -12.20
CA GLU A 252 19.21 0.60 -13.17
C GLU A 252 18.73 1.97 -12.67
N LEU A 253 17.59 2.04 -11.98
CA LEU A 253 17.10 3.28 -11.39
C LEU A 253 18.03 3.77 -10.27
N GLU A 254 18.51 2.88 -9.41
CA GLU A 254 19.42 3.25 -8.33
C GLU A 254 20.83 3.56 -8.85
N GLU A 255 21.28 2.90 -9.92
CA GLU A 255 22.52 3.27 -10.63
C GLU A 255 22.43 4.68 -11.19
N ALA A 256 21.32 5.03 -11.86
CA ALA A 256 21.08 6.36 -12.38
C ALA A 256 21.02 7.44 -11.28
N ASN A 257 20.52 7.08 -10.09
CA ASN A 257 20.51 7.95 -8.91
C ASN A 257 21.87 8.03 -8.18
N GLY A 258 22.88 7.29 -8.64
CA GLY A 258 24.20 7.21 -7.99
C GLY A 258 24.28 6.32 -6.75
N ASN A 259 23.24 5.59 -6.41
CA ASN A 259 23.13 4.75 -5.21
C ASN A 259 23.69 3.34 -5.44
N LYS A 260 24.97 3.22 -5.81
CA LYS A 260 25.62 1.94 -6.19
C LYS A 260 25.47 0.82 -5.15
N SER A 261 25.53 1.15 -3.86
CA SER A 261 25.41 0.16 -2.77
C SER A 261 23.99 -0.42 -2.66
N VAL A 262 22.97 0.34 -3.01
CA VAL A 262 21.58 -0.12 -3.08
C VAL A 262 21.39 -0.90 -4.37
N ALA A 263 21.82 -0.34 -5.50
CA ALA A 263 21.72 -0.94 -6.83
C ALA A 263 22.26 -2.38 -6.88
N SER A 264 23.42 -2.62 -6.25
CA SER A 264 24.06 -3.96 -6.25
C SER A 264 23.20 -5.07 -5.59
N ARG A 265 22.20 -4.70 -4.80
CA ARG A 265 21.29 -5.64 -4.12
C ARG A 265 19.94 -5.80 -4.80
N LEU A 266 19.68 -5.01 -5.86
CA LEU A 266 18.42 -5.02 -6.58
C LEU A 266 18.48 -5.87 -7.83
N PRO A 267 17.36 -6.48 -8.24
CA PRO A 267 17.29 -7.17 -9.51
C PRO A 267 17.33 -6.16 -10.68
N SER A 268 17.82 -6.65 -11.83
CA SER A 268 17.87 -5.86 -13.06
C SER A 268 16.53 -5.96 -13.80
N PHE A 269 15.92 -4.81 -14.11
CA PHE A 269 14.73 -4.76 -14.96
C PHE A 269 15.07 -5.05 -16.42
N ALA A 270 16.27 -4.68 -16.88
CA ALA A 270 16.74 -5.03 -18.21
C ALA A 270 16.83 -6.56 -18.41
N ALA A 271 17.31 -7.30 -17.39
CA ALA A 271 17.34 -8.76 -17.45
C ALA A 271 15.92 -9.38 -17.45
N LEU A 272 14.96 -8.78 -16.76
CA LEU A 272 13.55 -9.16 -16.86
C LEU A 272 13.05 -8.95 -18.30
N GLU A 273 13.28 -7.77 -18.88
CA GLU A 273 12.90 -7.43 -20.25
C GLU A 273 13.48 -8.42 -21.26
N ASP A 274 14.79 -8.72 -21.18
CA ASP A 274 15.45 -9.71 -22.03
C ASP A 274 14.76 -11.09 -21.93
N SER A 275 14.39 -11.49 -20.71
CA SER A 275 13.70 -12.77 -20.46
C SER A 275 12.28 -12.79 -21.04
N VAL A 276 11.56 -11.68 -21.00
CA VAL A 276 10.23 -11.51 -21.61
C VAL A 276 10.34 -11.70 -23.12
N PHE A 277 11.24 -10.98 -23.79
CA PHE A 277 11.40 -11.09 -25.24
C PHE A 277 12.00 -12.42 -25.68
N ALA A 278 12.89 -13.02 -24.89
CA ALA A 278 13.39 -14.37 -25.18
C ALA A 278 12.26 -15.40 -25.13
N THR A 279 11.37 -15.31 -24.15
CA THR A 279 10.20 -16.19 -24.03
C THR A 279 9.26 -16.01 -25.23
N LEU A 280 8.93 -14.77 -25.59
CA LEU A 280 8.06 -14.46 -26.74
C LEU A 280 8.63 -14.94 -28.09
N ARG A 281 9.98 -14.98 -28.25
CA ARG A 281 10.63 -15.48 -29.47
C ARG A 281 10.70 -17.01 -29.55
N HIS A 282 10.85 -17.68 -28.41
CA HIS A 282 11.23 -19.11 -28.41
C HIS A 282 10.16 -20.03 -27.81
N ARG A 283 9.07 -19.50 -27.32
CA ARG A 283 7.97 -20.26 -26.72
C ARG A 283 6.60 -19.83 -27.30
N PRO A 284 5.67 -20.74 -27.44
CA PRO A 284 4.30 -20.35 -27.76
C PRO A 284 3.70 -19.56 -26.57
N VAL A 285 3.30 -18.33 -26.81
CA VAL A 285 2.62 -17.48 -25.82
C VAL A 285 1.31 -17.02 -26.39
N SER A 286 0.19 -17.47 -25.84
CA SER A 286 -1.16 -17.04 -26.22
C SER A 286 -1.72 -16.00 -25.27
N ARG A 287 -1.19 -15.93 -24.05
CA ARG A 287 -1.60 -14.96 -23.00
C ARG A 287 -0.38 -14.37 -22.34
N LEU A 288 -0.33 -13.03 -22.27
CA LEU A 288 0.66 -12.27 -21.53
C LEU A 288 -0.02 -11.57 -20.37
N VAL A 289 0.43 -11.82 -19.16
CA VAL A 289 -0.11 -11.23 -17.92
C VAL A 289 0.91 -10.27 -17.33
N TRP A 290 0.47 -9.03 -17.09
CA TRP A 290 1.19 -8.02 -16.33
C TRP A 290 0.47 -7.79 -15.00
N ASP A 291 0.97 -8.41 -13.94
CA ASP A 291 0.34 -8.35 -12.62
C ASP A 291 0.95 -7.24 -11.78
N VAL A 292 0.17 -6.20 -11.52
CA VAL A 292 0.54 -5.04 -10.69
C VAL A 292 -0.32 -4.94 -9.43
N ARG A 293 -1.06 -6.00 -9.06
CA ARG A 293 -2.00 -5.97 -7.92
C ARG A 293 -1.37 -5.60 -6.58
N PHE A 294 -0.07 -5.78 -6.39
CA PHE A 294 0.68 -5.42 -5.18
C PHE A 294 1.61 -4.22 -5.37
N ASN A 295 1.51 -3.51 -6.49
CA ASN A 295 2.46 -2.46 -6.86
C ASN A 295 2.00 -1.09 -6.37
N GLY A 296 2.60 -0.58 -5.29
CA GLY A 296 2.37 0.77 -4.77
C GLY A 296 3.13 1.89 -5.53
N GLY A 297 3.67 1.62 -6.72
CA GLY A 297 4.35 2.64 -7.53
C GLY A 297 5.86 2.73 -7.35
N GLY A 298 6.41 3.89 -7.69
CA GLY A 298 7.84 4.22 -7.76
C GLY A 298 8.15 5.06 -9.00
N ASN A 299 8.98 4.55 -9.93
CA ASN A 299 9.25 5.18 -11.22
C ASN A 299 8.58 4.38 -12.35
N SER A 300 7.65 5.01 -13.08
CA SER A 300 6.87 4.33 -14.14
C SER A 300 7.68 4.01 -15.39
N GLN A 301 8.78 4.71 -15.67
CA GLN A 301 9.49 4.64 -16.95
C GLN A 301 9.90 3.23 -17.39
N PRO A 302 10.42 2.32 -16.54
CA PRO A 302 10.75 0.98 -16.98
C PRO A 302 9.54 0.20 -17.51
N GLY A 303 8.39 0.26 -16.82
CA GLY A 303 7.16 -0.39 -17.26
C GLY A 303 6.58 0.25 -18.53
N THR A 304 6.60 1.58 -18.65
CA THR A 304 6.17 2.30 -19.85
C THR A 304 6.99 1.89 -21.08
N ARG A 305 8.34 1.88 -20.96
CA ARG A 305 9.23 1.44 -22.05
C ARG A 305 9.03 -0.01 -22.44
N LEU A 306 8.76 -0.89 -21.46
CA LEU A 306 8.45 -2.28 -21.75
C LEU A 306 7.14 -2.39 -22.54
N ALA A 307 6.10 -1.63 -22.18
CA ALA A 307 4.82 -1.61 -22.91
C ALA A 307 5.00 -1.13 -24.34
N GLU A 308 5.80 -0.06 -24.58
CA GLU A 308 6.14 0.45 -25.90
C GLU A 308 6.86 -0.62 -26.76
N LYS A 309 7.91 -1.24 -26.20
CA LYS A 309 8.66 -2.30 -26.89
C LYS A 309 7.81 -3.54 -27.18
N LEU A 310 6.91 -3.91 -26.26
CA LEU A 310 5.97 -5.00 -26.46
C LEU A 310 4.99 -4.67 -27.60
N ALA A 311 4.46 -3.45 -27.66
CA ALA A 311 3.58 -3.02 -28.74
C ALA A 311 4.28 -3.13 -30.09
N ASP A 312 5.51 -2.61 -30.21
CA ASP A 312 6.31 -2.70 -31.43
C ASP A 312 6.65 -4.15 -31.81
N PHE A 313 6.91 -5.01 -30.83
CA PHE A 313 7.21 -6.41 -31.07
C PHE A 313 5.97 -7.18 -31.52
N MET A 314 4.85 -7.03 -30.80
CA MET A 314 3.59 -7.74 -31.06
C MET A 314 2.94 -7.30 -32.37
N HIS A 315 3.10 -6.04 -32.79
CA HIS A 315 2.65 -5.56 -34.09
C HIS A 315 3.24 -6.34 -35.29
N ARG A 316 4.41 -6.97 -35.11
CA ARG A 316 5.10 -7.78 -36.11
C ARG A 316 4.81 -9.27 -36.02
N MET A 317 3.98 -9.68 -35.09
CA MET A 317 3.57 -11.09 -34.92
C MET A 317 2.29 -11.40 -35.69
N ASP A 318 2.25 -12.54 -36.37
CA ASP A 318 1.01 -13.02 -37.03
C ASP A 318 -0.11 -13.32 -36.01
N ASN A 319 0.25 -13.84 -34.85
CA ASN A 319 -0.65 -14.20 -33.77
C ASN A 319 -0.13 -13.65 -32.44
N PRO A 320 -0.32 -12.36 -32.12
CA PRO A 320 0.13 -11.79 -30.87
C PRO A 320 -0.69 -12.34 -29.68
N PRO A 321 -0.06 -12.48 -28.50
CA PRO A 321 -0.76 -12.91 -27.30
C PRO A 321 -1.84 -11.91 -26.88
N ARG A 322 -2.92 -12.41 -26.28
CA ARG A 322 -3.84 -11.54 -25.54
C ARG A 322 -3.17 -11.01 -24.30
N VAL A 323 -3.33 -9.72 -24.01
CA VAL A 323 -2.68 -9.07 -22.88
C VAL A 323 -3.68 -8.83 -21.76
N TYR A 324 -3.30 -9.19 -20.56
CA TYR A 324 -4.07 -8.97 -19.33
C TYR A 324 -3.24 -8.16 -18.35
N VAL A 325 -3.85 -7.16 -17.73
CA VAL A 325 -3.26 -6.45 -16.58
C VAL A 325 -4.06 -6.81 -15.35
N VAL A 326 -3.40 -7.35 -14.34
CA VAL A 326 -4.06 -7.67 -13.08
C VAL A 326 -3.92 -6.48 -12.13
N LEU A 327 -5.07 -5.91 -11.79
CA LEU A 327 -5.22 -4.82 -10.85
C LEU A 327 -5.58 -5.35 -9.46
N GLY A 328 -5.29 -4.57 -8.43
CA GLY A 328 -5.72 -4.86 -7.07
C GLY A 328 -5.65 -3.63 -6.17
N ALA A 329 -6.16 -3.77 -4.94
CA ALA A 329 -6.27 -2.66 -3.99
C ALA A 329 -4.94 -1.93 -3.74
N ALA A 330 -3.80 -2.60 -3.85
CA ALA A 330 -2.50 -1.95 -3.66
C ALA A 330 -1.90 -1.33 -4.94
N THR A 331 -2.59 -1.40 -6.09
CA THR A 331 -2.14 -0.75 -7.34
C THR A 331 -2.27 0.76 -7.18
N PHE A 332 -1.12 1.49 -7.20
CA PHE A 332 -1.08 2.91 -6.88
C PHE A 332 0.01 3.66 -7.66
N SER A 333 -0.17 4.99 -7.85
CA SER A 333 0.84 5.90 -8.41
C SER A 333 1.41 5.41 -9.75
N SER A 334 2.72 5.22 -9.90
CA SER A 334 3.37 4.76 -11.15
C SER A 334 2.85 3.44 -11.69
N ALA A 335 2.26 2.57 -10.85
CA ALA A 335 1.63 1.34 -11.31
C ALA A 335 0.32 1.61 -12.08
N ILE A 336 -0.41 2.68 -11.71
CA ILE A 336 -1.57 3.19 -12.47
C ILE A 336 -1.13 3.62 -13.87
N LEU A 337 -0.03 4.40 -13.97
CA LEU A 337 0.49 4.84 -15.26
C LEU A 337 0.84 3.64 -16.15
N ASN A 338 1.50 2.63 -15.60
CA ASN A 338 1.82 1.42 -16.36
C ASN A 338 0.57 0.63 -16.77
N ALA A 339 -0.45 0.52 -15.90
CA ALA A 339 -1.70 -0.14 -16.26
C ALA A 339 -2.41 0.58 -17.44
N LEU A 340 -2.41 1.93 -17.42
CA LEU A 340 -2.93 2.76 -18.51
C LEU A 340 -2.12 2.58 -19.79
N ASP A 341 -0.78 2.54 -19.72
CA ASP A 341 0.10 2.33 -20.87
C ASP A 341 -0.19 0.96 -21.52
N PHE A 342 -0.30 -0.11 -20.73
CA PHE A 342 -0.63 -1.44 -21.27
C PHE A 342 -2.03 -1.47 -21.90
N LYS A 343 -3.02 -0.78 -21.33
CA LYS A 343 -4.35 -0.65 -21.94
C LYS A 343 -4.29 0.06 -23.28
N ARG A 344 -3.65 1.23 -23.30
CA ARG A 344 -3.58 2.11 -24.47
C ARG A 344 -2.74 1.51 -25.60
N LEU A 345 -1.58 0.91 -25.30
CA LEU A 345 -0.62 0.47 -26.31
C LEU A 345 -0.86 -0.95 -26.78
N LEU A 346 -1.40 -1.82 -25.90
CA LEU A 346 -1.51 -3.26 -26.15
C LEU A 346 -2.97 -3.76 -26.14
N GLY A 347 -3.94 -2.87 -25.93
CA GLY A 347 -5.36 -3.27 -25.82
C GLY A 347 -5.61 -4.21 -24.64
N ALA A 348 -4.85 -4.11 -23.56
CA ALA A 348 -4.92 -5.03 -22.44
C ALA A 348 -6.31 -5.06 -21.78
N CYS A 349 -6.78 -6.25 -21.42
CA CYS A 349 -7.94 -6.43 -20.57
C CYS A 349 -7.53 -6.28 -19.11
N TRP A 350 -8.16 -5.36 -18.37
CA TRP A 350 -7.95 -5.20 -16.94
C TRP A 350 -8.81 -6.21 -16.16
N VAL A 351 -8.19 -6.94 -15.25
CA VAL A 351 -8.85 -7.97 -14.44
C VAL A 351 -8.44 -7.85 -12.97
N GLY A 352 -9.32 -8.24 -12.07
CA GLY A 352 -9.03 -8.23 -10.62
C GLY A 352 -9.92 -7.29 -9.84
N GLU A 353 -9.34 -6.43 -9.03
CA GLU A 353 -10.05 -5.52 -8.13
C GLU A 353 -9.72 -4.06 -8.44
N GLU A 354 -10.57 -3.14 -7.97
CA GLU A 354 -10.35 -1.70 -8.04
C GLU A 354 -9.04 -1.28 -7.37
N THR A 355 -8.45 -0.20 -7.88
CA THR A 355 -7.14 0.29 -7.43
C THR A 355 -7.26 1.39 -6.39
N SER A 356 -6.28 1.51 -5.48
CA SER A 356 -6.20 2.64 -4.55
C SER A 356 -5.78 3.95 -5.24
N GLY A 357 -5.14 3.89 -6.40
CA GLY A 357 -4.75 5.08 -7.16
C GLY A 357 -5.83 5.52 -8.14
N LYS A 358 -5.97 6.85 -8.30
CA LYS A 358 -6.76 7.47 -9.36
C LYS A 358 -5.98 7.51 -10.68
N PRO A 359 -6.64 7.42 -11.84
CA PRO A 359 -5.95 7.66 -13.11
C PRO A 359 -5.44 9.10 -13.23
N ASN A 360 -6.26 10.09 -12.86
CA ASN A 360 -5.83 11.49 -12.74
C ASN A 360 -5.47 11.77 -11.28
N HIS A 361 -4.21 12.09 -11.01
CA HIS A 361 -3.75 12.24 -9.63
C HIS A 361 -2.61 13.23 -9.48
N LEU A 362 -2.51 13.79 -8.28
CA LEU A 362 -1.35 14.52 -7.81
C LEU A 362 -0.21 13.55 -7.47
N GLY A 363 1.05 13.95 -7.70
CA GLY A 363 2.20 13.07 -7.48
C GLY A 363 3.54 13.77 -7.69
N GLU A 364 4.60 13.01 -8.03
CA GLU A 364 5.98 13.47 -8.07
C GLU A 364 6.38 14.07 -6.73
N VAL A 365 6.41 13.18 -5.72
CA VAL A 365 6.49 13.52 -4.30
C VAL A 365 7.83 14.13 -3.94
N ARG A 366 7.79 15.25 -3.20
CA ARG A 366 8.92 15.84 -2.48
C ARG A 366 8.58 15.97 -1.00
N SER A 367 9.56 16.31 -0.20
CA SER A 367 9.36 16.52 1.23
C SER A 367 10.11 17.74 1.75
N PHE A 368 9.65 18.25 2.89
CA PHE A 368 10.39 19.15 3.73
C PHE A 368 10.27 18.72 5.20
N THR A 369 11.23 19.17 6.01
CA THR A 369 11.26 18.86 7.45
C THR A 369 10.78 20.06 8.25
N LEU A 370 9.85 19.84 9.17
CA LEU A 370 9.38 20.85 10.12
C LEU A 370 10.51 21.21 11.10
N PRO A 371 10.72 22.53 11.39
CA PRO A 371 11.95 22.98 12.05
C PRO A 371 12.01 22.71 13.56
N ALA A 372 10.89 22.47 14.23
CA ALA A 372 10.85 22.19 15.65
C ALA A 372 10.70 20.69 15.96
N SER A 373 9.71 20.02 15.40
CA SER A 373 9.47 18.57 15.61
C SER A 373 10.45 17.68 14.84
N GLY A 374 11.03 18.16 13.75
CA GLY A 374 11.81 17.33 12.84
C GLY A 374 10.97 16.39 11.97
N LEU A 375 9.64 16.45 12.04
CA LEU A 375 8.75 15.62 11.24
C LEU A 375 8.79 16.03 9.76
N GLN A 376 8.69 15.03 8.89
CA GLN A 376 8.64 15.26 7.45
C GLN A 376 7.21 15.48 6.98
N VAL A 377 7.02 16.47 6.10
CA VAL A 377 5.80 16.68 5.33
C VAL A 377 6.12 16.33 3.89
N GLN A 378 5.40 15.35 3.35
CA GLN A 378 5.41 15.01 1.93
C GLN A 378 4.36 15.84 1.19
N TYR A 379 4.61 16.16 -0.08
CA TYR A 379 3.70 16.93 -0.92
C TYR A 379 3.92 16.62 -2.40
N SER A 380 2.85 16.77 -3.19
CA SER A 380 2.87 16.55 -4.62
C SER A 380 3.33 17.80 -5.37
N THR A 381 4.18 17.60 -6.39
CA THR A 381 4.71 18.71 -7.21
C THR A 381 4.19 18.70 -8.64
N LYS A 382 3.33 17.72 -9.00
CA LYS A 382 2.82 17.57 -10.36
C LYS A 382 1.39 16.97 -10.32
N TYR A 383 0.58 17.38 -11.29
CA TYR A 383 -0.68 16.71 -11.62
C TYR A 383 -0.50 15.86 -12.87
N PHE A 384 -0.92 14.60 -12.80
CA PHE A 384 -0.94 13.65 -13.90
C PHE A 384 -2.36 13.56 -14.45
N LYS A 385 -2.60 14.15 -15.64
CA LYS A 385 -3.85 14.03 -16.39
C LYS A 385 -3.66 12.92 -17.42
N ASN A 386 -4.26 11.77 -17.20
CA ASN A 386 -4.07 10.56 -18.02
C ASN A 386 -5.34 10.15 -18.76
N VAL A 387 -6.52 10.54 -18.26
CA VAL A 387 -7.83 10.26 -18.86
C VAL A 387 -8.69 11.54 -18.82
N ASP A 388 -9.70 11.61 -19.69
CA ASP A 388 -10.56 12.80 -19.76
C ASP A 388 -11.53 12.87 -18.56
N GLU A 389 -12.02 11.73 -18.12
CA GLU A 389 -12.97 11.62 -17.02
C GLU A 389 -12.26 11.68 -15.66
N GLU A 390 -12.92 12.33 -14.68
CA GLU A 390 -12.48 12.30 -13.28
C GLU A 390 -13.15 11.12 -12.59
N VAL A 391 -12.36 10.09 -12.30
CA VAL A 391 -12.79 8.88 -11.59
C VAL A 391 -11.85 8.57 -10.44
N ASP A 392 -12.37 7.94 -9.40
CA ASP A 392 -11.62 7.73 -8.15
C ASP A 392 -10.78 6.45 -8.13
N THR A 393 -10.88 5.61 -9.16
CA THR A 393 -10.17 4.33 -9.27
C THR A 393 -10.06 3.88 -10.72
N LEU A 394 -9.16 2.95 -11.01
CA LEU A 394 -9.27 2.12 -12.21
C LEU A 394 -10.21 0.95 -11.90
N VAL A 395 -11.33 0.91 -12.62
CA VAL A 395 -12.27 -0.21 -12.54
C VAL A 395 -11.82 -1.29 -13.53
N PRO A 396 -11.62 -2.55 -13.09
CA PRO A 396 -11.27 -3.64 -14.01
C PRO A 396 -12.41 -3.94 -14.98
N ASP A 397 -12.07 -4.34 -16.23
CA ASP A 397 -13.05 -4.80 -17.22
C ASP A 397 -13.76 -6.09 -16.73
N VAL A 398 -13.04 -6.89 -15.93
CA VAL A 398 -13.58 -8.09 -15.30
C VAL A 398 -13.23 -8.07 -13.81
N HIS A 399 -14.24 -7.81 -12.98
CA HIS A 399 -14.07 -7.77 -11.53
C HIS A 399 -14.02 -9.18 -10.95
N ILE A 400 -12.88 -9.55 -10.38
CA ILE A 400 -12.61 -10.87 -9.79
C ILE A 400 -11.92 -10.65 -8.43
N PRO A 401 -12.70 -10.49 -7.36
CA PRO A 401 -12.16 -10.31 -6.02
C PRO A 401 -11.65 -11.65 -5.45
N MET A 402 -10.62 -11.59 -4.60
CA MET A 402 -10.11 -12.76 -3.89
C MET A 402 -10.72 -12.83 -2.49
N THR A 403 -11.39 -13.94 -2.17
CA THR A 403 -11.89 -14.24 -0.83
C THR A 403 -10.81 -14.84 0.07
N PHE A 404 -11.05 -14.87 1.38
CA PHE A 404 -10.13 -15.58 2.28
C PHE A 404 -10.13 -17.08 2.04
N ASP A 405 -11.25 -17.64 1.60
CA ASP A 405 -11.33 -19.06 1.24
C ASP A 405 -10.46 -19.43 0.03
N ASP A 406 -10.45 -18.60 -1.03
CA ASP A 406 -9.53 -18.73 -2.16
C ASP A 406 -8.07 -18.72 -1.69
N TYR A 407 -7.71 -17.74 -0.83
CA TYR A 407 -6.37 -17.66 -0.26
C TYR A 407 -6.02 -18.89 0.56
N ARG A 408 -6.93 -19.37 1.41
CA ARG A 408 -6.78 -20.57 2.25
C ARG A 408 -6.55 -21.82 1.43
N GLN A 409 -7.28 -21.97 0.33
CA GLN A 409 -7.16 -23.10 -0.60
C GLN A 409 -5.97 -22.99 -1.54
N GLY A 410 -5.33 -21.83 -1.60
CA GLY A 410 -4.19 -21.58 -2.49
C GLY A 410 -4.59 -21.28 -3.93
N VAL A 411 -5.82 -20.86 -4.14
CA VAL A 411 -6.37 -20.49 -5.46
C VAL A 411 -6.16 -19.00 -5.71
N ASP A 412 -5.69 -18.64 -6.91
CA ASP A 412 -5.72 -17.29 -7.43
C ASP A 412 -6.87 -17.21 -8.46
N PRO A 413 -8.04 -16.66 -8.08
CA PRO A 413 -9.22 -16.68 -8.97
C PRO A 413 -8.99 -15.88 -10.26
N VAL A 414 -8.16 -14.83 -10.22
CA VAL A 414 -7.80 -14.06 -11.42
C VAL A 414 -6.94 -14.91 -12.37
N TYR A 415 -5.90 -15.57 -11.85
CA TYR A 415 -5.03 -16.43 -12.63
C TYR A 415 -5.80 -17.59 -13.26
N GLU A 416 -6.67 -18.25 -12.47
CA GLU A 416 -7.51 -19.36 -12.94
C GLU A 416 -8.53 -18.89 -14.00
N TRP A 417 -9.04 -17.67 -13.90
CA TRP A 417 -9.92 -17.09 -14.92
C TRP A 417 -9.16 -16.84 -16.22
N ILE A 418 -7.95 -16.20 -16.14
CA ILE A 418 -7.14 -15.90 -17.34
C ILE A 418 -6.75 -17.19 -18.08
N LYS A 419 -6.46 -18.28 -17.37
CA LYS A 419 -6.13 -19.58 -18.00
C LYS A 419 -7.25 -20.14 -18.89
N LYS A 420 -8.47 -19.75 -18.63
CA LYS A 420 -9.67 -20.22 -19.38
C LYS A 420 -10.01 -19.35 -20.59
N GLN A 421 -9.32 -18.21 -20.78
CA GLN A 421 -9.55 -17.30 -21.92
C GLN A 421 -8.68 -17.73 -23.11
#